data_f5ec60a0e97f59e252fe5c3a18f7e415
#
_entry.id   f5ec60a0e97f59e252fe5c3a18f7e415
#
_cell.length_a   1.000
_cell.length_b   1.000
_cell.length_c   1.000
_cell.angle_alpha   90.00
_cell.angle_beta   90.00
_cell.angle_gamma   90.00
#
_symmetry.space_group_name_H-M   'P 1'
#
loop_
_entity.id
_entity.type
_entity.pdbx_description
1 polymer ?
#
loop_
_entity_poly.entity_id
_entity_poly.type
_entity_poly.pdbx_seq_one_letter_code
_entity_poly.pdbx_strand_id
1 'polypeptide(L)'
;MLRTGLTLSCLLLAACLGAAAHAAPLPDFSASYELRFGSLRIGTSTISLENGAGGSYVYESRSTPIKLVSWLFRETLHETSNGTLAGTDIRPDTYHYLRSGSKERKEQLEFDWQAMTVTNSLEDGDGEMDIPAGTLDKLASQLAMMLALRDGKTDMSFKIADDDKLKEYRFQVVGEETLALPAGTFDTVKITKLRDNKKRETFIWCAPALNYLPVRIWQREKDDAEYLSELESFSESLRVVH
;
A
#
# COMPACT_ATOMS: atom_id res chain seq x y z
N MET A 1 72.82 -30.89 -21.14
CA MET A 1 71.83 -30.11 -21.89
C MET A 1 70.49 -30.36 -21.23
N LEU A 2 70.13 -29.49 -20.30
CA LEU A 2 68.85 -29.57 -19.54
C LEU A 2 67.90 -28.52 -20.13
N ARG A 3 66.73 -28.94 -20.67
CA ARG A 3 65.63 -28.07 -21.11
C ARG A 3 64.58 -28.07 -19.99
N THR A 4 64.51 -26.94 -19.29
CA THR A 4 63.44 -26.63 -18.35
C THR A 4 62.24 -26.10 -19.12
N GLY A 5 61.14 -26.86 -19.09
CA GLY A 5 59.82 -26.40 -19.61
C GLY A 5 59.08 -25.61 -18.58
N LEU A 6 58.76 -24.36 -18.88
CA LEU A 6 57.97 -23.46 -18.08
C LEU A 6 56.49 -23.65 -18.44
N THR A 7 55.70 -24.28 -17.57
CA THR A 7 54.23 -24.42 -17.73
C THR A 7 53.55 -23.16 -17.18
N LEU A 8 52.99 -22.34 -18.08
CA LEU A 8 52.21 -21.17 -17.74
C LEU A 8 50.78 -21.60 -17.39
N SER A 9 50.45 -21.57 -16.09
CA SER A 9 49.09 -21.89 -15.57
C SER A 9 48.24 -20.66 -15.68
N CYS A 10 47.34 -20.59 -16.67
CA CYS A 10 46.30 -19.55 -16.79
C CYS A 10 45.21 -19.79 -15.72
N LEU A 11 45.19 -18.98 -14.66
CA LEU A 11 44.07 -18.90 -13.72
C LEU A 11 42.94 -18.08 -14.40
N LEU A 12 41.90 -18.75 -14.85
CA LEU A 12 40.65 -18.13 -15.26
C LEU A 12 39.87 -17.68 -14.02
N LEU A 13 39.93 -16.38 -13.74
CA LEU A 13 39.11 -15.74 -12.71
C LEU A 13 37.69 -15.60 -13.30
N ALA A 14 36.78 -16.52 -12.97
CA ALA A 14 35.36 -16.40 -13.31
C ALA A 14 34.73 -15.29 -12.40
N ALA A 15 34.59 -14.10 -12.96
CA ALA A 15 33.81 -13.05 -12.31
C ALA A 15 32.33 -13.46 -12.35
N CYS A 16 31.81 -13.98 -11.24
CA CYS A 16 30.37 -14.10 -11.05
C CYS A 16 29.77 -12.70 -10.93
N LEU A 17 29.32 -12.13 -12.05
CA LEU A 17 28.39 -11.01 -12.04
C LEU A 17 27.08 -11.50 -11.41
N GLY A 18 26.94 -11.29 -10.10
CA GLY A 18 25.68 -11.47 -9.42
C GLY A 18 24.69 -10.48 -10.03
N ALA A 19 23.79 -10.96 -10.90
CA ALA A 19 22.62 -10.17 -11.27
C ALA A 19 21.86 -9.85 -9.98
N ALA A 20 21.79 -8.59 -9.62
CA ALA A 20 20.90 -8.15 -8.56
C ALA A 20 19.49 -8.58 -8.98
N ALA A 21 18.93 -9.58 -8.27
CA ALA A 21 17.56 -10.00 -8.49
C ALA A 21 16.68 -8.81 -8.08
N HIS A 22 16.25 -8.04 -9.07
CA HIS A 22 15.22 -7.04 -8.83
C HIS A 22 13.97 -7.80 -8.42
N ALA A 23 13.42 -7.47 -7.25
CA ALA A 23 12.16 -8.03 -6.81
C ALA A 23 11.12 -7.78 -7.91
N ALA A 24 10.38 -8.83 -8.30
CA ALA A 24 9.34 -8.69 -9.30
C ALA A 24 8.33 -7.62 -8.86
N PRO A 25 7.81 -6.79 -9.76
CA PRO A 25 6.79 -5.83 -9.42
C PRO A 25 5.55 -6.53 -8.86
N LEU A 26 4.68 -5.79 -8.15
CA LEU A 26 3.37 -6.32 -7.78
C LEU A 26 2.58 -6.60 -9.06
N PRO A 27 1.90 -7.76 -9.16
CA PRO A 27 1.07 -8.07 -10.33
C PRO A 27 -0.16 -7.15 -10.37
N ASP A 28 -0.83 -7.10 -11.53
CA ASP A 28 -2.19 -6.57 -11.59
C ASP A 28 -3.10 -7.38 -10.69
N PHE A 29 -3.92 -6.70 -9.90
CA PHE A 29 -4.84 -7.38 -9.01
C PHE A 29 -6.10 -6.59 -8.72
N SER A 30 -7.10 -7.32 -8.25
CA SER A 30 -8.25 -6.74 -7.54
C SER A 30 -8.55 -7.55 -6.29
N ALA A 31 -9.06 -6.87 -5.27
CA ALA A 31 -9.49 -7.50 -4.02
C ALA A 31 -10.73 -6.78 -3.49
N SER A 32 -11.69 -7.56 -2.97
CA SER A 32 -12.93 -7.04 -2.39
C SER A 32 -12.99 -7.36 -0.91
N TYR A 33 -13.54 -6.43 -0.15
CA TYR A 33 -13.60 -6.48 1.30
C TYR A 33 -15.03 -6.24 1.80
N GLU A 34 -15.41 -6.97 2.83
CA GLU A 34 -16.54 -6.63 3.68
C GLU A 34 -16.16 -5.54 4.67
N LEU A 35 -16.97 -4.49 4.77
CA LEU A 35 -16.80 -3.42 5.76
C LEU A 35 -17.82 -3.57 6.88
N ARG A 36 -17.36 -3.49 8.12
CA ARG A 36 -18.20 -3.61 9.32
C ARG A 36 -17.97 -2.43 10.28
N PHE A 37 -19.02 -2.09 11.00
CA PHE A 37 -19.04 -1.21 12.15
C PHE A 37 -19.49 -2.03 13.37
N GLY A 38 -18.59 -2.34 14.28
CA GLY A 38 -18.82 -3.38 15.28
C GLY A 38 -19.20 -4.71 14.64
N SER A 39 -20.36 -5.27 14.98
CA SER A 39 -20.88 -6.50 14.38
C SER A 39 -21.69 -6.28 13.10
N LEU A 40 -22.04 -5.04 12.77
CA LEU A 40 -22.92 -4.72 11.62
C LEU A 40 -22.12 -4.60 10.33
N ARG A 41 -22.49 -5.36 9.29
CA ARG A 41 -22.00 -5.13 7.93
C ARG A 41 -22.57 -3.81 7.40
N ILE A 42 -21.69 -2.89 7.01
CA ILE A 42 -22.09 -1.55 6.58
C ILE A 42 -21.83 -1.30 5.09
N GLY A 43 -20.88 -2.00 4.48
CA GLY A 43 -20.47 -1.72 3.12
C GLY A 43 -19.57 -2.78 2.53
N THR A 44 -19.09 -2.48 1.34
CA THR A 44 -18.01 -3.20 0.64
C THR A 44 -16.96 -2.22 0.18
N SER A 45 -15.72 -2.68 0.09
CA SER A 45 -14.64 -1.93 -0.54
C SER A 45 -13.97 -2.80 -1.59
N THR A 46 -13.55 -2.21 -2.69
CA THR A 46 -12.74 -2.88 -3.72
C THR A 46 -11.48 -2.07 -3.92
N ILE A 47 -10.35 -2.75 -4.00
CA ILE A 47 -9.08 -2.16 -4.42
C ILE A 47 -8.61 -2.85 -5.69
N SER A 48 -7.93 -2.10 -6.57
CA SER A 48 -7.30 -2.67 -7.78
C SER A 48 -6.00 -1.96 -8.10
N LEU A 49 -5.02 -2.74 -8.55
CA LEU A 49 -3.76 -2.28 -9.12
C LEU A 49 -3.70 -2.69 -10.57
N GLU A 50 -3.46 -1.75 -11.46
CA GLU A 50 -3.20 -1.97 -12.88
C GLU A 50 -1.84 -1.40 -13.23
N ASN A 51 -0.97 -2.24 -13.82
CA ASN A 51 0.34 -1.83 -14.29
C ASN A 51 0.30 -1.52 -15.79
N GLY A 52 0.88 -0.42 -16.17
CA GLY A 52 0.96 0.03 -17.57
C GLY A 52 2.36 0.00 -18.14
N ALA A 53 2.48 0.47 -19.37
CA ALA A 53 3.76 0.57 -20.05
C ALA A 53 4.71 1.54 -19.33
N GLY A 54 6.02 1.24 -19.38
CA GLY A 54 7.05 2.08 -18.76
C GLY A 54 7.05 2.08 -17.25
N GLY A 55 6.38 1.11 -16.61
CA GLY A 55 6.26 1.02 -15.15
C GLY A 55 5.21 1.95 -14.56
N SER A 56 4.32 2.53 -15.36
CA SER A 56 3.18 3.28 -14.82
C SER A 56 2.24 2.38 -14.04
N TYR A 57 1.53 2.94 -13.05
CA TYR A 57 0.49 2.25 -12.31
C TYR A 57 -0.75 3.11 -12.13
N VAL A 58 -1.88 2.45 -11.98
CA VAL A 58 -3.13 3.00 -11.45
C VAL A 58 -3.53 2.15 -10.25
N TYR A 59 -3.59 2.73 -9.08
CA TYR A 59 -4.06 2.07 -7.86
C TYR A 59 -5.33 2.76 -7.38
N GLU A 60 -6.41 1.99 -7.28
CA GLU A 60 -7.74 2.52 -7.01
C GLU A 60 -8.36 1.85 -5.79
N SER A 61 -9.14 2.60 -5.01
CA SER A 61 -9.96 2.12 -3.90
C SER A 61 -11.36 2.70 -3.98
N ARG A 62 -12.38 1.85 -3.93
CA ARG A 62 -13.80 2.24 -3.91
C ARG A 62 -14.51 1.58 -2.75
N SER A 63 -15.18 2.38 -1.92
CA SER A 63 -16.01 1.88 -0.83
C SER A 63 -17.44 2.38 -0.99
N THR A 64 -18.40 1.48 -0.84
CA THR A 64 -19.83 1.78 -0.98
C THR A 64 -20.63 1.13 0.15
N PRO A 65 -21.64 1.82 0.72
CA PRO A 65 -22.52 1.24 1.70
C PRO A 65 -23.45 0.19 1.06
N ILE A 66 -23.83 -0.85 1.82
CA ILE A 66 -24.89 -1.75 1.38
C ILE A 66 -26.26 -1.07 1.52
N LYS A 67 -27.20 -1.43 0.62
CA LYS A 67 -28.53 -0.81 0.55
C LYS A 67 -29.28 -0.86 1.88
N LEU A 68 -29.13 -1.96 2.65
CA LEU A 68 -29.85 -2.16 3.91
C LEU A 68 -29.59 -1.10 4.96
N VAL A 69 -28.39 -0.53 5.00
CA VAL A 69 -27.95 0.48 5.98
C VAL A 69 -27.61 1.84 5.36
N SER A 70 -27.85 2.01 4.05
CA SER A 70 -27.50 3.24 3.33
C SER A 70 -28.23 4.50 3.81
N TRP A 71 -29.32 4.35 4.57
CA TRP A 71 -29.98 5.47 5.23
C TRP A 71 -29.19 6.01 6.44
N LEU A 72 -28.33 5.19 7.04
CA LEU A 72 -27.45 5.56 8.17
C LEU A 72 -26.01 5.81 7.70
N PHE A 73 -25.48 4.91 6.86
CA PHE A 73 -24.14 5.00 6.26
C PHE A 73 -24.29 5.39 4.79
N ARG A 74 -24.19 6.69 4.49
CA ARG A 74 -24.47 7.24 3.15
C ARG A 74 -23.22 7.55 2.34
N GLU A 75 -22.05 7.44 2.97
CA GLU A 75 -20.81 7.89 2.36
C GLU A 75 -20.26 6.84 1.40
N THR A 76 -19.94 7.27 0.19
CA THR A 76 -19.10 6.53 -0.76
C THR A 76 -17.72 7.16 -0.76
N LEU A 77 -16.68 6.34 -0.83
CA LEU A 77 -15.30 6.78 -0.94
C LEU A 77 -14.73 6.28 -2.25
N HIS A 78 -14.00 7.14 -2.95
CA HIS A 78 -13.26 6.79 -4.13
C HIS A 78 -11.88 7.46 -4.05
N GLU A 79 -10.84 6.67 -4.12
CA GLU A 79 -9.46 7.12 -4.12
C GLU A 79 -8.74 6.54 -5.34
N THR A 80 -7.88 7.33 -5.97
CA THR A 80 -7.04 6.89 -7.07
C THR A 80 -5.65 7.49 -6.91
N SER A 81 -4.62 6.67 -7.01
CA SER A 81 -3.22 7.06 -7.08
C SER A 81 -2.64 6.60 -8.40
N ASN A 82 -2.06 7.50 -9.17
CA ASN A 82 -1.38 7.20 -10.43
C ASN A 82 0.08 7.64 -10.33
N GLY A 83 0.95 6.90 -11.01
CA GLY A 83 2.37 7.24 -11.01
C GLY A 83 3.22 6.16 -11.63
N THR A 84 4.46 6.01 -11.15
CA THR A 84 5.39 4.97 -11.57
C THR A 84 5.75 4.04 -10.43
N LEU A 85 5.86 2.75 -10.73
CA LEU A 85 6.29 1.68 -9.83
C LEU A 85 7.45 0.93 -10.49
N ALA A 86 8.67 1.12 -9.99
CA ALA A 86 9.88 0.50 -10.49
C ALA A 86 10.55 -0.33 -9.39
N GLY A 87 10.32 -1.64 -9.39
CA GLY A 87 10.77 -2.52 -8.31
C GLY A 87 10.05 -2.18 -6.99
N THR A 88 10.75 -1.57 -6.05
CA THR A 88 10.19 -1.10 -4.76
C THR A 88 10.04 0.42 -4.69
N ASP A 89 10.45 1.13 -5.75
CA ASP A 89 10.34 2.58 -5.83
C ASP A 89 8.97 2.97 -6.39
N ILE A 90 8.19 3.64 -5.54
CA ILE A 90 6.85 4.15 -5.89
C ILE A 90 6.95 5.67 -5.94
N ARG A 91 6.52 6.22 -7.07
CA ARG A 91 6.55 7.64 -7.32
C ARG A 91 5.18 8.08 -7.84
N PRO A 92 4.30 8.58 -6.97
CA PRO A 92 3.01 9.12 -7.38
C PRO A 92 3.18 10.35 -8.27
N ASP A 93 2.32 10.50 -9.27
CA ASP A 93 2.21 11.71 -10.08
C ASP A 93 0.93 12.46 -9.68
N THR A 94 -0.17 11.73 -9.44
CA THR A 94 -1.44 12.33 -9.01
C THR A 94 -2.14 11.45 -7.97
N TYR A 95 -2.87 12.09 -7.06
CA TYR A 95 -3.80 11.43 -6.15
C TYR A 95 -5.11 12.17 -6.11
N HIS A 96 -6.21 11.42 -6.18
CA HIS A 96 -7.57 11.93 -6.08
C HIS A 96 -8.30 11.22 -4.94
N TYR A 97 -9.01 12.00 -4.13
CA TYR A 97 -9.91 11.52 -3.10
C TYR A 97 -11.27 12.17 -3.28
N LEU A 98 -12.31 11.37 -3.34
CA LEU A 98 -13.70 11.79 -3.39
C LEU A 98 -14.51 11.07 -2.34
N ARG A 99 -15.07 11.81 -1.40
CA ARG A 99 -16.12 11.34 -0.51
C ARG A 99 -17.42 12.01 -0.90
N SER A 100 -18.45 11.20 -1.17
CA SER A 100 -19.80 11.67 -1.52
C SER A 100 -20.80 11.15 -0.51
N GLY A 101 -21.90 11.85 -0.31
CA GLY A 101 -22.98 11.50 0.62
C GLY A 101 -23.32 12.61 1.59
N SER A 102 -23.28 12.33 2.90
CA SER A 102 -23.67 13.32 3.92
C SER A 102 -22.69 14.49 4.06
N LYS A 103 -21.41 14.25 3.76
CA LYS A 103 -20.35 15.28 3.77
C LYS A 103 -19.46 15.03 2.56
N GLU A 104 -19.67 15.82 1.54
CA GLU A 104 -18.79 15.81 0.38
C GLU A 104 -17.40 16.31 0.76
N ARG A 105 -16.38 15.72 0.17
CA ARG A 105 -15.00 16.17 0.27
C ARG A 105 -14.25 15.72 -0.96
N LYS A 106 -13.53 16.64 -1.56
CA LYS A 106 -12.61 16.39 -2.66
C LYS A 106 -11.21 16.81 -2.25
N GLU A 107 -10.23 16.04 -2.68
CA GLU A 107 -8.82 16.36 -2.54
C GLU A 107 -8.11 15.89 -3.79
N GLN A 108 -7.27 16.73 -4.35
CA GLN A 108 -6.41 16.38 -5.47
C GLN A 108 -5.00 16.80 -5.13
N LEU A 109 -4.05 15.88 -5.33
CA LEU A 109 -2.62 16.16 -5.20
C LEU A 109 -1.97 15.96 -6.57
N GLU A 110 -1.11 16.91 -6.98
CA GLU A 110 -0.27 16.83 -8.16
C GLU A 110 1.19 16.98 -7.74
N PHE A 111 2.02 15.99 -8.07
CA PHE A 111 3.42 15.92 -7.67
C PHE A 111 4.30 16.46 -8.78
N ASP A 112 5.05 17.52 -8.53
CA ASP A 112 6.13 18.00 -9.39
C ASP A 112 7.48 17.53 -8.82
N TRP A 113 7.99 16.46 -9.39
CA TRP A 113 9.26 15.86 -8.97
C TRP A 113 10.49 16.64 -9.46
N GLN A 114 10.36 17.57 -10.39
CA GLN A 114 11.44 18.45 -10.80
C GLN A 114 11.57 19.62 -9.85
N ALA A 115 10.45 20.22 -9.48
CA ALA A 115 10.39 21.26 -8.46
C ALA A 115 10.48 20.72 -7.03
N MET A 116 10.24 19.42 -6.83
CA MET A 116 10.13 18.78 -5.51
C MET A 116 9.00 19.40 -4.67
N THR A 117 7.86 19.62 -5.30
CA THR A 117 6.64 20.17 -4.67
C THR A 117 5.44 19.29 -4.92
N VAL A 118 4.41 19.45 -4.09
CA VAL A 118 3.06 18.95 -4.31
C VAL A 118 2.10 20.14 -4.26
N THR A 119 1.32 20.28 -5.32
CA THR A 119 0.15 21.17 -5.32
C THR A 119 -1.04 20.37 -4.83
N ASN A 120 -1.79 20.90 -3.87
CA ASN A 120 -3.06 20.35 -3.44
C ASN A 120 -4.19 21.28 -3.83
N SER A 121 -5.28 20.71 -4.35
CA SER A 121 -6.54 21.42 -4.58
C SER A 121 -7.58 20.88 -3.61
N LEU A 122 -7.97 21.72 -2.66
CA LEU A 122 -8.98 21.48 -1.65
C LEU A 122 -10.17 22.38 -1.84
N GLU A 123 -11.32 22.04 -1.24
CA GLU A 123 -12.51 22.91 -1.27
C GLU A 123 -12.26 24.32 -0.69
N ASP A 124 -11.32 24.42 0.28
CA ASP A 124 -10.96 25.67 0.96
C ASP A 124 -9.85 26.47 0.24
N GLY A 125 -9.37 26.01 -0.90
CA GLY A 125 -8.34 26.64 -1.74
C GLY A 125 -7.16 25.75 -2.08
N ASP A 126 -6.37 26.21 -3.04
CA ASP A 126 -5.17 25.51 -3.48
C ASP A 126 -3.97 25.86 -2.58
N GLY A 127 -3.10 24.89 -2.37
CA GLY A 127 -1.86 25.03 -1.63
C GLY A 127 -0.70 24.35 -2.34
N GLU A 128 0.51 24.73 -1.99
CA GLU A 128 1.74 24.07 -2.44
C GLU A 128 2.63 23.79 -1.23
N MET A 129 3.29 22.64 -1.23
CA MET A 129 4.24 22.27 -0.20
C MET A 129 5.48 21.62 -0.80
N ASP A 130 6.63 21.90 -0.20
CA ASP A 130 7.89 21.20 -0.51
C ASP A 130 7.83 19.75 -0.04
N ILE A 131 8.30 18.82 -0.86
CA ILE A 131 8.35 17.40 -0.55
C ILE A 131 9.77 16.84 -0.72
N PRO A 132 10.22 15.94 0.18
CA PRO A 132 11.43 15.16 -0.04
C PRO A 132 11.20 14.05 -1.06
N ALA A 133 12.27 13.53 -1.64
CA ALA A 133 12.23 12.32 -2.44
C ALA A 133 11.60 11.15 -1.65
N GLY A 134 10.84 10.30 -2.35
CA GLY A 134 10.14 9.15 -1.74
C GLY A 134 8.86 9.54 -0.98
N THR A 135 8.37 10.77 -1.14
CA THR A 135 7.03 11.14 -0.65
C THR A 135 5.96 10.39 -1.42
N LEU A 136 4.98 9.88 -0.70
CA LEU A 136 3.85 9.12 -1.22
C LEU A 136 2.54 9.86 -0.96
N ASP A 137 1.48 9.48 -1.64
CA ASP A 137 0.11 9.77 -1.20
C ASP A 137 -0.40 8.68 -0.23
N LYS A 138 -1.58 8.91 0.32
CA LYS A 138 -2.22 8.00 1.30
C LYS A 138 -2.44 6.59 0.73
N LEU A 139 -2.86 6.50 -0.53
CA LEU A 139 -3.20 5.22 -1.16
C LEU A 139 -1.93 4.48 -1.60
N ALA A 140 -0.96 5.16 -2.23
CA ALA A 140 0.34 4.59 -2.61
C ALA A 140 1.13 4.04 -1.40
N SER A 141 0.91 4.61 -0.19
CA SER A 141 1.54 4.10 1.03
C SER A 141 1.18 2.65 1.36
N GLN A 142 0.03 2.15 0.89
CA GLN A 142 -0.35 0.74 1.06
C GLN A 142 0.51 -0.17 0.19
N LEU A 143 0.78 0.22 -1.06
CA LEU A 143 1.69 -0.51 -1.94
C LEU A 143 3.11 -0.51 -1.37
N ALA A 144 3.58 0.65 -0.86
CA ALA A 144 4.89 0.76 -0.23
C ALA A 144 5.03 -0.15 1.00
N MET A 145 3.98 -0.27 1.82
CA MET A 145 3.92 -1.18 2.95
C MET A 145 4.00 -2.65 2.51
N MET A 146 3.25 -3.05 1.48
CA MET A 146 3.30 -4.42 0.93
C MET A 146 4.71 -4.76 0.44
N LEU A 147 5.35 -3.86 -0.29
CA LEU A 147 6.71 -4.02 -0.80
C LEU A 147 7.75 -4.08 0.34
N ALA A 148 7.64 -3.21 1.33
CA ALA A 148 8.53 -3.19 2.48
C ALA A 148 8.45 -4.49 3.30
N LEU A 149 7.24 -5.02 3.53
CA LEU A 149 7.04 -6.31 4.20
C LEU A 149 7.62 -7.46 3.37
N ARG A 150 7.46 -7.45 2.05
CA ARG A 150 8.07 -8.43 1.13
C ARG A 150 9.58 -8.42 1.21
N ASP A 151 10.18 -7.25 1.42
CA ASP A 151 11.62 -7.08 1.63
C ASP A 151 12.05 -7.40 3.07
N GLY A 152 11.16 -7.93 3.92
CA GLY A 152 11.45 -8.35 5.30
C GLY A 152 11.59 -7.18 6.29
N LYS A 153 11.09 -5.99 5.97
CA LYS A 153 11.12 -4.84 6.90
C LYS A 153 10.11 -5.07 8.03
N THR A 154 10.56 -4.84 9.26
CA THR A 154 9.72 -4.92 10.46
C THR A 154 9.30 -3.56 10.99
N ASP A 155 10.07 -2.53 10.67
CA ASP A 155 9.81 -1.14 11.01
C ASP A 155 9.81 -0.31 9.72
N MET A 156 8.75 0.44 9.50
CA MET A 156 8.54 1.18 8.26
C MET A 156 8.13 2.61 8.58
N SER A 157 8.68 3.56 7.85
CA SER A 157 8.32 4.98 7.93
C SER A 157 8.23 5.56 6.53
N PHE A 158 7.10 6.22 6.24
CA PHE A 158 6.82 6.84 4.95
C PHE A 158 6.46 8.31 5.13
N LYS A 159 6.97 9.17 4.27
CA LYS A 159 6.53 10.56 4.14
C LYS A 159 5.31 10.60 3.24
N ILE A 160 4.22 11.16 3.73
CA ILE A 160 2.91 11.15 3.06
C ILE A 160 2.44 12.59 2.87
N ALA A 161 2.17 12.97 1.63
CA ALA A 161 1.38 14.15 1.34
C ALA A 161 -0.08 13.84 1.69
N ASP A 162 -0.64 14.54 2.65
CA ASP A 162 -1.97 14.29 3.21
C ASP A 162 -2.61 15.63 3.58
N ASP A 163 -3.61 16.03 2.80
CA ASP A 163 -4.19 17.36 2.80
C ASP A 163 -3.14 18.44 2.45
N ASP A 164 -2.97 19.43 3.33
CA ASP A 164 -2.02 20.53 3.22
C ASP A 164 -0.70 20.27 3.97
N LYS A 165 -0.41 19.01 4.35
CA LYS A 165 0.70 18.67 5.25
C LYS A 165 1.49 17.47 4.78
N LEU A 166 2.79 17.55 4.97
CA LEU A 166 3.66 16.39 4.94
C LEU A 166 3.61 15.68 6.29
N LYS A 167 3.04 14.47 6.31
CA LYS A 167 2.91 13.63 7.51
C LYS A 167 3.89 12.46 7.45
N GLU A 168 4.23 11.92 8.60
CA GLU A 168 4.99 10.68 8.71
C GLU A 168 4.07 9.54 9.16
N TYR A 169 3.96 8.49 8.35
CA TYR A 169 3.25 7.26 8.70
C TYR A 169 4.28 6.21 9.11
N ARG A 170 4.18 5.76 10.36
CA ARG A 170 5.07 4.75 10.93
C ARG A 170 4.29 3.48 11.21
N PHE A 171 4.87 2.34 10.81
CA PHE A 171 4.29 1.03 11.01
C PHE A 171 5.33 0.10 11.63
N GLN A 172 4.87 -0.84 12.45
CA GLN A 172 5.72 -1.83 13.09
C GLN A 172 5.07 -3.21 13.06
N VAL A 173 5.83 -4.24 12.72
CA VAL A 173 5.42 -5.63 12.87
C VAL A 173 5.34 -5.95 14.37
N VAL A 174 4.19 -6.49 14.80
CA VAL A 174 3.92 -6.81 16.22
C VAL A 174 3.64 -8.29 16.45
N GLY A 175 3.62 -9.11 15.39
CA GLY A 175 3.45 -10.55 15.50
C GLY A 175 2.97 -11.19 14.21
N GLU A 176 2.69 -12.50 14.30
CA GLU A 176 2.11 -13.31 13.24
C GLU A 176 0.85 -13.99 13.77
N GLU A 177 -0.12 -14.22 12.90
CA GLU A 177 -1.41 -14.78 13.29
C GLU A 177 -2.05 -15.46 12.09
N THR A 178 -2.61 -16.66 12.28
CA THR A 178 -3.42 -17.33 11.25
C THR A 178 -4.86 -16.86 11.36
N LEU A 179 -5.43 -16.36 10.27
CA LEU A 179 -6.79 -15.85 10.21
C LEU A 179 -7.67 -16.69 9.28
N ALA A 180 -8.85 -17.05 9.77
CA ALA A 180 -9.94 -17.57 8.95
C ALA A 180 -10.84 -16.40 8.53
N LEU A 181 -10.92 -16.12 7.22
CA LEU A 181 -11.64 -15.02 6.59
C LEU A 181 -12.64 -15.54 5.56
N PRO A 182 -13.58 -14.74 5.09
CA PRO A 182 -14.48 -15.15 3.99
C PRO A 182 -13.72 -15.64 2.74
N ALA A 183 -12.59 -15.03 2.41
CA ALA A 183 -11.76 -15.41 1.26
C ALA A 183 -10.90 -16.67 1.49
N GLY A 184 -10.84 -17.22 2.70
CA GLY A 184 -10.02 -18.38 3.05
C GLY A 184 -9.21 -18.20 4.33
N THR A 185 -8.34 -19.17 4.61
CA THR A 185 -7.42 -19.12 5.77
C THR A 185 -6.05 -18.69 5.31
N PHE A 186 -5.46 -17.71 6.02
CA PHE A 186 -4.15 -17.13 5.72
C PHE A 186 -3.28 -17.01 6.96
N ASP A 187 -2.03 -17.40 6.83
CA ASP A 187 -0.99 -16.95 7.74
C ASP A 187 -0.69 -15.49 7.44
N THR A 188 -0.59 -14.67 8.47
CA THR A 188 -0.48 -13.22 8.30
C THR A 188 0.59 -12.64 9.21
N VAL A 189 1.22 -11.57 8.73
CA VAL A 189 2.05 -10.66 9.52
C VAL A 189 1.14 -9.54 10.03
N LYS A 190 1.08 -9.38 11.35
CA LYS A 190 0.31 -8.33 12.02
C LYS A 190 1.16 -7.10 12.23
N ILE A 191 0.70 -5.96 11.76
CA ILE A 191 1.37 -4.67 11.93
C ILE A 191 0.46 -3.68 12.66
N THR A 192 1.07 -2.73 13.36
CA THR A 192 0.37 -1.59 13.97
C THR A 192 0.83 -0.29 13.33
N LYS A 193 -0.09 0.66 13.17
CA LYS A 193 0.25 2.04 12.80
C LYS A 193 0.59 2.82 14.06
N LEU A 194 1.85 3.20 14.21
CA LEU A 194 2.31 3.99 15.36
C LEU A 194 1.78 5.42 15.27
N ARG A 195 1.25 5.94 16.37
CA ARG A 195 0.70 7.29 16.47
C ARG A 195 1.20 7.95 17.75
N ASP A 196 1.41 9.26 17.71
CA ASP A 196 1.85 10.04 18.88
C ASP A 196 0.73 10.25 19.90
N ASN A 197 -0.50 9.88 19.56
CA ASN A 197 -1.65 9.94 20.46
C ASN A 197 -2.45 8.62 20.43
N LYS A 198 -3.16 8.35 21.54
CA LYS A 198 -4.00 7.15 21.72
C LYS A 198 -5.45 7.32 21.24
N LYS A 199 -5.72 8.29 20.38
CA LYS A 199 -7.09 8.57 19.91
C LYS A 199 -7.61 7.56 18.90
N ARG A 200 -6.71 6.84 18.26
CA ARG A 200 -7.02 5.82 17.25
C ARG A 200 -5.98 4.71 17.33
N GLU A 201 -6.44 3.49 17.33
CA GLU A 201 -5.61 2.30 17.22
C GLU A 201 -5.89 1.61 15.89
N THR A 202 -4.87 1.12 15.22
CA THR A 202 -5.03 0.45 13.93
C THR A 202 -4.10 -0.76 13.87
N PHE A 203 -4.68 -1.93 13.61
CA PHE A 203 -3.96 -3.14 13.27
C PHE A 203 -4.29 -3.58 11.84
N ILE A 204 -3.28 -4.06 11.13
CA ILE A 204 -3.38 -4.53 9.76
C ILE A 204 -2.74 -5.92 9.71
N TRP A 205 -3.42 -6.88 9.13
CA TRP A 205 -2.90 -8.22 8.89
C TRP A 205 -2.65 -8.40 7.40
N CYS A 206 -1.40 -8.68 7.06
CA CYS A 206 -0.94 -8.80 5.68
C CYS A 206 -0.57 -10.26 5.39
N ALA A 207 -1.09 -10.83 4.30
CA ALA A 207 -0.85 -12.22 3.94
C ALA A 207 0.37 -12.35 3.01
N PRO A 208 1.48 -12.99 3.43
CA PRO A 208 2.64 -13.25 2.55
C PRO A 208 2.27 -14.00 1.28
N ALA A 209 1.36 -14.97 1.37
CA ALA A 209 0.86 -15.75 0.23
C ALA A 209 0.15 -14.90 -0.85
N LEU A 210 -0.22 -13.66 -0.53
CA LEU A 210 -0.87 -12.69 -1.42
C LEU A 210 -0.02 -11.43 -1.59
N ASN A 211 1.31 -11.56 -1.72
CA ASN A 211 2.23 -10.43 -1.82
C ASN A 211 2.06 -9.40 -0.70
N TYR A 212 1.79 -9.87 0.52
CA TYR A 212 1.52 -9.04 1.70
C TYR A 212 0.31 -8.11 1.54
N LEU A 213 -0.68 -8.51 0.72
CA LEU A 213 -1.96 -7.81 0.68
C LEU A 213 -2.55 -7.71 2.09
N PRO A 214 -3.04 -6.54 2.54
CA PRO A 214 -3.85 -6.43 3.74
C PRO A 214 -5.11 -7.28 3.62
N VAL A 215 -5.24 -8.33 4.43
CA VAL A 215 -6.41 -9.23 4.42
C VAL A 215 -7.41 -8.90 5.51
N ARG A 216 -6.97 -8.20 6.55
CA ARG A 216 -7.82 -7.61 7.59
C ARG A 216 -7.24 -6.28 8.04
N ILE A 217 -8.10 -5.29 8.22
CA ILE A 217 -7.78 -4.01 8.84
C ILE A 217 -8.79 -3.79 9.96
N TRP A 218 -8.31 -3.60 11.18
CA TRP A 218 -9.12 -3.24 12.32
C TRP A 218 -8.70 -1.88 12.83
N GLN A 219 -9.67 -1.03 13.13
CA GLN A 219 -9.45 0.31 13.65
C GLN A 219 -10.44 0.62 14.75
N ARG A 220 -9.93 1.13 15.87
CA ARG A 220 -10.73 1.68 16.95
C ARG A 220 -10.50 3.19 17.05
N GLU A 221 -11.58 3.93 17.09
CA GLU A 221 -11.58 5.38 17.31
C GLU A 221 -11.63 5.72 18.80
N LYS A 222 -11.48 7.01 19.13
CA LYS A 222 -11.46 7.51 20.50
C LYS A 222 -12.75 7.22 21.30
N ASP A 223 -13.89 7.15 20.62
CA ASP A 223 -15.21 6.85 21.18
C ASP A 223 -15.53 5.35 21.24
N ASP A 224 -14.50 4.51 21.15
CA ASP A 224 -14.57 3.05 21.08
C ASP A 224 -15.36 2.51 19.87
N ALA A 225 -15.60 3.34 18.86
CA ALA A 225 -16.15 2.89 17.60
C ALA A 225 -15.14 2.00 16.85
N GLU A 226 -15.53 0.78 16.53
CA GLU A 226 -14.70 -0.19 15.86
C GLU A 226 -15.11 -0.36 14.40
N TYR A 227 -14.13 -0.24 13.52
CA TYR A 227 -14.26 -0.52 12.09
C TYR A 227 -13.40 -1.72 11.72
N LEU A 228 -13.97 -2.61 10.94
CA LEU A 228 -13.31 -3.82 10.46
C LEU A 228 -13.48 -3.92 8.93
N SER A 229 -12.38 -4.18 8.25
CA SER A 229 -12.35 -4.54 6.83
C SER A 229 -11.76 -5.94 6.72
N GLU A 230 -12.45 -6.89 6.07
CA GLU A 230 -12.01 -8.27 5.90
C GLU A 230 -12.09 -8.68 4.43
N LEU A 231 -11.06 -9.37 3.96
CA LEU A 231 -10.97 -9.87 2.59
C LEU A 231 -12.09 -10.87 2.31
N GLU A 232 -12.91 -10.58 1.29
CA GLU A 232 -14.03 -11.40 0.82
C GLU A 232 -13.66 -12.16 -0.45
N SER A 233 -12.90 -11.54 -1.36
CA SER A 233 -12.38 -12.17 -2.57
C SER A 233 -11.17 -11.43 -3.12
N PHE A 234 -10.40 -12.10 -3.98
CA PHE A 234 -9.22 -11.52 -4.63
C PHE A 234 -8.95 -12.22 -5.97
N SER A 235 -8.20 -11.55 -6.87
CA SER A 235 -7.75 -12.15 -8.13
C SER A 235 -6.59 -13.12 -7.89
N GLU A 236 -6.58 -14.24 -8.60
CA GLU A 236 -5.56 -15.30 -8.46
C GLU A 236 -4.13 -14.81 -8.78
N SER A 237 -3.98 -13.73 -9.55
CA SER A 237 -2.69 -13.09 -9.85
C SER A 237 -1.92 -12.65 -8.61
N LEU A 238 -2.61 -12.41 -7.48
CA LEU A 238 -1.98 -12.09 -6.20
C LEU A 238 -1.25 -13.25 -5.54
N ARG A 239 -1.60 -14.51 -5.87
CA ARG A 239 -0.97 -15.67 -5.24
C ARG A 239 0.51 -15.75 -5.59
N VAL A 240 1.33 -15.85 -4.56
CA VAL A 240 2.75 -16.16 -4.73
C VAL A 240 2.86 -17.64 -5.09
N VAL A 241 3.37 -17.92 -6.29
CA VAL A 241 3.67 -19.28 -6.74
C VAL A 241 5.08 -19.62 -6.22
N HIS A 242 5.17 -20.62 -5.36
CA HIS A 242 6.43 -21.14 -4.80
C HIS A 242 7.02 -22.24 -5.68
#